data_a8071ac7a66dc33f4196ea8f64301139
#
_entry.id   a8071ac7a66dc33f4196ea8f64301139
#
_cell.length_a   1.000
_cell.length_b   1.000
_cell.length_c   1.000
_cell.angle_alpha   90.00
_cell.angle_beta   90.00
_cell.angle_gamma   90.00
#
_symmetry.space_group_name_H-M   'P 1'
#
loop_
_entity.id
_entity.type
_entity.pdbx_description
1 polymer ?
#
loop_
_entity_poly.entity_id
_entity_poly.type
_entity_poly.pdbx_seq_one_letter_code
_entity_poly.pdbx_strand_id
1 'polypeptide(L)'
;MASGGKALGKVDVDAGPALYLALEDTGRRLQSRLRTVLAGAMPPKDLTCVIECPALSQGGVDRITAWLDAHPNARLVVIDVFAKVRGPRQVGMSAYDTDYRSVGEIKAIADRYGVTFLVVHHTRKIESDDFLADVSGTNGIAGAADAILVLRRTRGKADGVLLVTGRDVDESEYAMAFNAEAGTWRMLDQPADELAMIDTRLAIIAHLRHHPGQGPKQISEATGISYDLTKKTVKRMGDDNQLHSDGKGHYYVPEEPVSPLSPLSPPQLTTALDGDSPHLALSLNPLNTLEGTPL
;
A
#
# COMPACT_ATOMS: atom_id res chain seq x y z
N MET A 1 4.53 -1.97 14.07
CA MET A 1 5.65 -2.71 14.69
C MET A 1 6.36 -1.87 15.76
N ALA A 2 7.08 -0.79 15.45
CA ALA A 2 7.87 -0.07 16.46
C ALA A 2 7.10 0.37 17.72
N SER A 3 5.81 0.66 17.62
CA SER A 3 4.94 1.02 18.77
C SER A 3 3.88 -0.03 19.11
N GLY A 4 3.85 -1.16 18.40
CA GLY A 4 2.74 -2.12 18.51
C GLY A 4 1.43 -1.57 17.95
N GLY A 5 0.32 -2.14 18.37
CA GLY A 5 -1.02 -1.73 17.97
C GLY A 5 -1.56 -2.50 16.75
N LYS A 6 -2.21 -1.80 15.80
CA LYS A 6 -2.83 -2.45 14.65
C LYS A 6 -2.23 -1.98 13.31
N ALA A 7 -1.71 -2.91 12.54
CA ALA A 7 -1.37 -2.66 11.15
C ALA A 7 -2.65 -2.64 10.31
N LEU A 8 -2.69 -1.71 9.32
CA LEU A 8 -3.84 -1.51 8.42
C LEU A 8 -5.19 -1.34 9.17
N GLY A 9 -5.14 -0.92 10.43
CA GLY A 9 -6.29 -0.73 11.30
C GLY A 9 -6.91 -2.00 11.89
N LYS A 10 -6.46 -3.20 11.51
CA LYS A 10 -7.07 -4.48 11.92
C LYS A 10 -6.11 -5.51 12.47
N VAL A 11 -4.95 -5.68 11.86
CA VAL A 11 -4.01 -6.75 12.19
C VAL A 11 -3.21 -6.37 13.43
N ASP A 12 -3.35 -7.13 14.52
CA ASP A 12 -2.59 -6.90 15.74
C ASP A 12 -1.10 -7.16 15.50
N VAL A 13 -0.27 -6.24 15.99
CA VAL A 13 1.19 -6.31 15.85
C VAL A 13 1.86 -6.06 17.19
N ASP A 14 2.81 -6.91 17.52
CA ASP A 14 3.66 -6.76 18.70
C ASP A 14 4.60 -5.57 18.54
N ALA A 15 4.86 -4.87 19.64
CA ALA A 15 5.89 -3.82 19.69
C ALA A 15 7.30 -4.43 19.66
N GLY A 16 8.22 -3.72 19.03
CA GLY A 16 9.64 -4.08 19.04
C GLY A 16 10.46 -3.26 18.05
N PRO A 17 11.80 -3.29 18.15
CA PRO A 17 12.66 -2.52 17.28
C PRO A 17 12.39 -2.80 15.80
N ALA A 18 12.30 -1.75 15.02
CA ALA A 18 12.08 -1.78 13.58
C ALA A 18 13.11 -0.92 12.85
N LEU A 19 13.72 -1.48 11.81
CA LEU A 19 14.64 -0.78 10.92
C LEU A 19 13.92 -0.45 9.61
N TYR A 20 13.92 0.82 9.21
CA TYR A 20 13.38 1.27 7.94
C TYR A 20 14.49 1.88 7.07
N LEU A 21 14.88 1.15 6.04
CA LEU A 21 15.83 1.59 5.02
C LEU A 21 15.05 2.32 3.91
N ALA A 22 14.88 3.64 4.06
CA ALA A 22 14.15 4.51 3.14
C ALA A 22 15.07 5.05 2.03
N LEU A 23 15.52 4.19 1.12
CA LEU A 23 16.64 4.43 0.21
C LEU A 23 16.31 5.28 -1.03
N GLU A 24 15.05 5.64 -1.23
CA GLU A 24 14.62 6.60 -2.26
C GLU A 24 14.23 7.96 -1.68
N ASP A 25 14.26 8.08 -0.36
CA ASP A 25 13.90 9.31 0.30
C ASP A 25 15.12 10.17 0.66
N THR A 26 14.90 11.48 0.70
CA THR A 26 15.79 12.40 1.39
C THR A 26 15.37 12.51 2.85
N GLY A 27 16.29 12.85 3.76
CA GLY A 27 15.97 13.03 5.18
C GLY A 27 14.79 13.98 5.41
N ARG A 28 14.70 15.08 4.63
CA ARG A 28 13.58 16.02 4.71
C ARG A 28 12.23 15.40 4.32
N ARG A 29 12.19 14.62 3.22
CA ARG A 29 10.96 13.95 2.79
C ARG A 29 10.51 12.92 3.79
N LEU A 30 11.44 12.09 4.27
CA LEU A 30 11.17 11.09 5.29
C LEU A 30 10.61 11.71 6.58
N GLN A 31 11.24 12.80 7.06
CA GLN A 31 10.78 13.53 8.24
C GLN A 31 9.36 14.10 8.03
N SER A 32 9.07 14.68 6.86
CA SER A 32 7.74 15.21 6.54
C SER A 32 6.69 14.10 6.55
N ARG A 33 6.98 12.95 5.91
CA ARG A 33 6.08 11.78 5.93
C ARG A 33 5.83 11.27 7.35
N LEU A 34 6.88 11.11 8.15
CA LEU A 34 6.73 10.65 9.53
C LEU A 34 5.85 11.59 10.34
N ARG A 35 6.00 12.92 10.20
CA ARG A 35 5.12 13.88 10.86
C ARG A 35 3.66 13.72 10.46
N THR A 36 3.40 13.54 9.16
CA THR A 36 2.03 13.31 8.65
C THR A 36 1.44 12.03 9.22
N VAL A 37 2.16 10.91 9.11
CA VAL A 37 1.68 9.60 9.58
C VAL A 37 1.46 9.56 11.09
N LEU A 38 2.32 10.24 11.85
CA LEU A 38 2.25 10.30 13.31
C LEU A 38 1.27 11.36 13.82
N ALA A 39 0.67 12.16 12.93
CA ALA A 39 -0.25 13.25 13.28
C ALA A 39 0.29 14.16 14.41
N GLY A 40 1.59 14.46 14.36
CA GLY A 40 2.27 15.29 15.36
C GLY A 40 2.73 14.56 16.62
N ALA A 41 2.46 13.26 16.77
CA ALA A 41 2.99 12.48 17.89
C ALA A 41 4.49 12.25 17.75
N MET A 42 5.15 11.99 18.87
CA MET A 42 6.58 11.68 18.91
C MET A 42 6.87 10.37 18.17
N PRO A 43 7.96 10.30 17.39
CA PRO A 43 8.38 9.06 16.77
C PRO A 43 8.61 7.95 17.81
N PRO A 44 8.23 6.71 17.52
CA PRO A 44 8.54 5.59 18.41
C PRO A 44 10.05 5.48 18.62
N LYS A 45 10.49 5.30 19.87
CA LYS A 45 11.92 5.14 20.22
C LYS A 45 12.56 3.92 19.54
N ASP A 46 11.75 2.91 19.26
CA ASP A 46 12.18 1.64 18.66
C ASP A 46 12.11 1.66 17.12
N LEU A 47 11.96 2.85 16.50
CA LEU A 47 12.02 3.03 15.04
C LEU A 47 13.37 3.65 14.65
N THR A 48 14.19 2.87 13.95
CA THR A 48 15.42 3.35 13.32
C THR A 48 15.15 3.60 11.83
N CYS A 49 15.42 4.82 11.36
CA CYS A 49 15.29 5.18 9.94
C CYS A 49 16.66 5.48 9.34
N VAL A 50 16.94 4.91 8.17
CA VAL A 50 18.20 5.09 7.45
C VAL A 50 17.90 5.40 5.98
N ILE A 51 18.59 6.38 5.40
CA ILE A 51 18.37 6.80 4.01
C ILE A 51 19.46 6.30 3.05
N GLU A 52 20.49 5.63 3.58
CA GLU A 52 21.60 5.10 2.78
C GLU A 52 21.98 3.71 3.29
N CYS A 53 22.13 2.78 2.35
CA CYS A 53 22.66 1.44 2.62
C CYS A 53 23.46 0.97 1.40
N PRO A 54 24.66 0.43 1.57
CA PRO A 54 25.40 -0.19 0.48
C PRO A 54 24.61 -1.36 -0.14
N ALA A 55 24.97 -1.75 -1.35
CA ALA A 55 24.44 -2.99 -1.92
C ALA A 55 24.74 -4.17 -0.99
N LEU A 56 23.85 -5.17 -0.97
CA LEU A 56 24.01 -6.36 -0.11
C LEU A 56 25.40 -6.98 -0.24
N SER A 57 25.88 -7.18 -1.47
CA SER A 57 27.21 -7.72 -1.78
C SER A 57 28.39 -6.77 -1.49
N GLN A 58 28.14 -5.54 -1.09
CA GLN A 58 29.14 -4.50 -0.84
C GLN A 58 29.11 -3.96 0.60
N GLY A 59 28.75 -4.82 1.56
CA GLY A 59 28.67 -4.48 2.98
C GLY A 59 27.27 -4.12 3.48
N GLY A 60 26.23 -4.18 2.63
CA GLY A 60 24.84 -3.99 3.04
C GLY A 60 24.38 -5.05 4.04
N VAL A 61 24.76 -6.32 3.81
CA VAL A 61 24.50 -7.42 4.75
C VAL A 61 25.13 -7.12 6.11
N ASP A 62 26.40 -6.72 6.14
CA ASP A 62 27.12 -6.45 7.39
C ASP A 62 26.49 -5.31 8.19
N ARG A 63 26.02 -4.27 7.51
CA ARG A 63 25.30 -3.16 8.15
C ARG A 63 23.97 -3.57 8.77
N ILE A 64 23.19 -4.35 8.04
CA ILE A 64 21.90 -4.85 8.54
C ILE A 64 22.12 -5.80 9.72
N THR A 65 23.07 -6.73 9.62
CA THR A 65 23.36 -7.70 10.69
C THR A 65 23.94 -7.01 11.92
N ALA A 66 24.82 -6.02 11.78
CA ALA A 66 25.33 -5.24 12.90
C ALA A 66 24.21 -4.51 13.67
N TRP A 67 23.19 -3.98 12.93
CA TRP A 67 22.02 -3.40 13.58
C TRP A 67 21.20 -4.47 14.31
N LEU A 68 21.00 -5.64 13.71
CA LEU A 68 20.27 -6.75 14.32
C LEU A 68 20.98 -7.30 15.56
N ASP A 69 22.31 -7.41 15.55
CA ASP A 69 23.11 -7.80 16.72
C ASP A 69 22.92 -6.83 17.89
N ALA A 70 22.79 -5.52 17.59
CA ALA A 70 22.50 -4.49 18.60
C ALA A 70 21.03 -4.47 19.07
N HIS A 71 20.11 -5.14 18.34
CA HIS A 71 18.69 -5.15 18.63
C HIS A 71 18.13 -6.60 18.63
N PRO A 72 18.47 -7.43 19.60
CA PRO A 72 18.13 -8.87 19.61
C PRO A 72 16.61 -9.13 19.62
N ASN A 73 15.80 -8.15 19.99
CA ASN A 73 14.33 -8.24 19.96
C ASN A 73 13.74 -7.55 18.73
N ALA A 74 14.52 -7.33 17.66
CA ALA A 74 14.04 -6.74 16.42
C ALA A 74 12.86 -7.53 15.85
N ARG A 75 11.84 -6.82 15.33
CA ARG A 75 10.64 -7.44 14.76
C ARG A 75 10.53 -7.25 13.24
N LEU A 76 11.08 -6.16 12.73
CA LEU A 76 10.89 -5.80 11.32
C LEU A 76 12.09 -5.07 10.76
N VAL A 77 12.50 -5.49 9.57
CA VAL A 77 13.39 -4.71 8.69
C VAL A 77 12.63 -4.41 7.40
N VAL A 78 12.50 -3.15 7.04
CA VAL A 78 11.89 -2.70 5.78
C VAL A 78 12.97 -2.21 4.84
N ILE A 79 12.98 -2.71 3.62
CA ILE A 79 13.87 -2.27 2.53
C ILE A 79 13.03 -1.56 1.47
N ASP A 80 13.12 -0.25 1.38
CA ASP A 80 12.36 0.59 0.46
C ASP A 80 13.32 1.47 -0.37
N VAL A 81 13.70 1.02 -1.56
CA VAL A 81 13.23 -0.13 -2.32
C VAL A 81 14.38 -1.13 -2.57
N PHE A 82 14.01 -2.37 -2.90
CA PHE A 82 14.94 -3.47 -3.18
C PHE A 82 16.00 -3.12 -4.23
N ALA A 83 15.61 -2.43 -5.30
CA ALA A 83 16.51 -2.04 -6.38
C ALA A 83 17.77 -1.29 -5.90
N LYS A 84 17.72 -0.60 -4.76
CA LYS A 84 18.85 0.17 -4.21
C LYS A 84 19.89 -0.70 -3.51
N VAL A 85 19.48 -1.87 -2.98
CA VAL A 85 20.39 -2.78 -2.26
C VAL A 85 20.77 -4.02 -3.06
N ARG A 86 20.04 -4.36 -4.11
CA ARG A 86 20.30 -5.53 -4.96
C ARG A 86 21.72 -5.56 -5.52
N GLY A 87 22.29 -4.39 -5.78
CA GLY A 87 23.61 -4.27 -6.41
C GLY A 87 23.61 -4.49 -7.93
N PRO A 88 24.77 -4.35 -8.56
CA PRO A 88 24.93 -4.53 -10.00
C PRO A 88 24.78 -6.00 -10.38
N ARG A 89 24.30 -6.23 -11.59
CA ARG A 89 24.23 -7.56 -12.19
C ARG A 89 25.63 -8.13 -12.38
N GLN A 90 25.85 -9.36 -11.92
CA GLN A 90 27.13 -10.04 -12.15
C GLN A 90 27.21 -10.54 -13.59
N VAL A 91 28.41 -10.49 -14.18
CA VAL A 91 28.66 -10.97 -15.53
C VAL A 91 28.34 -12.46 -15.61
N GLY A 92 27.55 -12.86 -16.60
CA GLY A 92 27.14 -14.27 -16.82
C GLY A 92 25.91 -14.72 -16.04
N MET A 93 25.32 -13.89 -15.15
CA MET A 93 24.08 -14.21 -14.46
C MET A 93 22.86 -13.61 -15.15
N SER A 94 21.74 -14.33 -15.15
CA SER A 94 20.45 -13.80 -15.57
C SER A 94 19.93 -12.78 -14.57
N ALA A 95 18.96 -11.95 -14.96
CA ALA A 95 18.29 -11.05 -14.01
C ALA A 95 17.52 -11.84 -12.94
N TYR A 96 16.92 -12.96 -13.34
CA TYR A 96 16.27 -13.91 -12.43
C TYR A 96 17.22 -14.40 -11.33
N ASP A 97 18.39 -14.95 -11.73
CA ASP A 97 19.35 -15.50 -10.76
C ASP A 97 19.91 -14.43 -9.81
N THR A 98 20.12 -13.22 -10.33
CA THR A 98 20.57 -12.08 -9.51
C THR A 98 19.52 -11.72 -8.45
N ASP A 99 18.26 -11.60 -8.84
CA ASP A 99 17.16 -11.26 -7.94
C ASP A 99 16.91 -12.38 -6.92
N TYR A 100 16.85 -13.63 -7.39
CA TYR A 100 16.65 -14.82 -6.55
C TYR A 100 17.75 -14.95 -5.48
N ARG A 101 19.02 -14.75 -5.87
CA ARG A 101 20.15 -14.79 -4.93
C ARG A 101 20.06 -13.68 -3.89
N SER A 102 19.80 -12.44 -4.33
CA SER A 102 19.75 -11.30 -3.41
C SER A 102 18.62 -11.40 -2.40
N VAL A 103 17.44 -11.89 -2.81
CA VAL A 103 16.34 -12.15 -1.87
C VAL A 103 16.68 -13.35 -0.98
N GLY A 104 17.36 -14.36 -1.50
CA GLY A 104 17.86 -15.50 -0.72
C GLY A 104 18.85 -15.09 0.39
N GLU A 105 19.72 -14.10 0.13
CA GLU A 105 20.61 -13.53 1.16
C GLU A 105 19.79 -12.83 2.26
N ILE A 106 18.76 -12.05 1.90
CA ILE A 106 17.85 -11.42 2.86
C ILE A 106 17.12 -12.47 3.68
N LYS A 107 16.60 -13.54 3.03
CA LYS A 107 15.92 -14.63 3.72
C LYS A 107 16.82 -15.33 4.72
N ALA A 108 18.07 -15.61 4.36
CA ALA A 108 19.03 -16.22 5.28
C ALA A 108 19.27 -15.38 6.54
N ILE A 109 19.26 -14.04 6.42
CA ILE A 109 19.33 -13.13 7.57
C ILE A 109 18.03 -13.21 8.37
N ALA A 110 16.87 -13.18 7.71
CA ALA A 110 15.56 -13.29 8.35
C ALA A 110 15.46 -14.55 9.22
N ASP A 111 15.84 -15.71 8.65
CA ASP A 111 15.82 -17.00 9.31
C ASP A 111 16.81 -17.06 10.50
N ARG A 112 18.02 -16.52 10.30
CA ARG A 112 19.07 -16.48 11.34
C ARG A 112 18.66 -15.68 12.58
N TYR A 113 18.02 -14.53 12.37
CA TYR A 113 17.66 -13.61 13.45
C TYR A 113 16.20 -13.74 13.92
N GLY A 114 15.38 -14.56 13.27
CA GLY A 114 13.95 -14.68 13.56
C GLY A 114 13.18 -13.37 13.36
N VAL A 115 13.58 -12.57 12.36
CA VAL A 115 13.03 -11.22 12.09
C VAL A 115 12.33 -11.19 10.74
N THR A 116 11.23 -10.44 10.65
CA THR A 116 10.52 -10.24 9.39
C THR A 116 11.24 -9.21 8.52
N PHE A 117 11.45 -9.54 7.25
CA PHE A 117 11.87 -8.59 6.22
C PHE A 117 10.70 -8.23 5.31
N LEU A 118 10.39 -6.94 5.18
CA LEU A 118 9.47 -6.40 4.20
C LEU A 118 10.26 -5.73 3.07
N VAL A 119 10.29 -6.37 1.92
CA VAL A 119 11.04 -5.90 0.75
C VAL A 119 10.11 -5.22 -0.22
N VAL A 120 10.24 -3.91 -0.38
CA VAL A 120 9.40 -3.12 -1.29
C VAL A 120 9.98 -3.17 -2.70
N HIS A 121 9.13 -3.47 -3.67
CA HIS A 121 9.47 -3.50 -5.08
C HIS A 121 8.35 -2.89 -5.93
N HIS A 122 8.72 -2.21 -7.02
CA HIS A 122 7.72 -1.66 -7.94
C HIS A 122 7.17 -2.74 -8.86
N THR A 123 5.86 -2.78 -9.03
CA THR A 123 5.20 -3.62 -10.02
C THR A 123 5.43 -3.09 -11.44
N ARG A 124 5.21 -3.93 -12.45
CA ARG A 124 5.19 -3.51 -13.86
C ARG A 124 4.01 -2.57 -14.12
N LYS A 125 4.16 -1.72 -15.15
CA LYS A 125 3.10 -0.78 -15.57
C LYS A 125 1.91 -1.45 -16.26
N ILE A 126 2.07 -2.68 -16.74
CA ILE A 126 1.03 -3.45 -17.43
C ILE A 126 0.47 -4.43 -16.42
N GLU A 127 -0.78 -4.26 -16.07
CA GLU A 127 -1.52 -5.19 -15.22
C GLU A 127 -1.74 -6.50 -15.99
N SER A 128 -1.50 -7.62 -15.32
CA SER A 128 -1.75 -8.96 -15.80
C SER A 128 -2.89 -9.58 -14.99
N ASP A 129 -3.60 -10.53 -15.58
CA ASP A 129 -4.63 -11.31 -14.87
C ASP A 129 -3.98 -12.14 -13.74
N ASP A 130 -2.72 -12.53 -13.92
CA ASP A 130 -1.89 -13.13 -12.87
C ASP A 130 -1.07 -12.04 -12.17
N PHE A 131 -1.45 -11.70 -10.95
CA PHE A 131 -0.77 -10.67 -10.16
C PHE A 131 0.66 -11.03 -9.77
N LEU A 132 1.02 -12.32 -9.78
CA LEU A 132 2.40 -12.76 -9.57
C LEU A 132 3.30 -12.33 -10.74
N ALA A 133 2.75 -12.27 -11.95
CA ALA A 133 3.46 -11.76 -13.11
C ALA A 133 3.72 -10.24 -13.03
N ASP A 134 2.94 -9.50 -12.24
CA ASP A 134 3.14 -8.07 -12.01
C ASP A 134 4.35 -7.77 -11.11
N VAL A 135 4.71 -8.70 -10.20
CA VAL A 135 5.71 -8.47 -9.15
C VAL A 135 7.12 -8.29 -9.71
N SER A 136 7.43 -8.83 -10.87
CA SER A 136 8.78 -8.62 -11.40
C SER A 136 8.91 -8.87 -12.91
N GLY A 137 9.85 -8.15 -13.50
CA GLY A 137 10.42 -8.51 -14.80
C GLY A 137 11.11 -9.87 -14.81
N THR A 138 11.35 -10.41 -13.64
CA THR A 138 11.92 -11.75 -13.42
C THR A 138 11.15 -12.38 -12.27
N ASN A 139 10.64 -13.58 -12.39
CA ASN A 139 9.97 -14.29 -11.28
C ASN A 139 10.93 -14.64 -10.12
N GLY A 140 12.16 -14.09 -10.11
CA GLY A 140 13.19 -14.38 -9.13
C GLY A 140 12.85 -13.87 -7.72
N ILE A 141 12.26 -12.68 -7.61
CA ILE A 141 11.84 -12.11 -6.32
C ILE A 141 10.70 -12.95 -5.74
N ALA A 142 9.66 -13.18 -6.56
CA ALA A 142 8.49 -13.95 -6.16
C ALA A 142 8.85 -15.39 -5.74
N GLY A 143 9.77 -16.03 -6.46
CA GLY A 143 10.19 -17.41 -6.16
C GLY A 143 10.98 -17.56 -4.85
N ALA A 144 11.60 -16.50 -4.34
CA ALA A 144 12.41 -16.53 -3.11
C ALA A 144 11.66 -16.01 -1.87
N ALA A 145 10.57 -15.28 -2.03
CA ALA A 145 9.77 -14.75 -0.93
C ALA A 145 8.87 -15.83 -0.30
N ASP A 146 8.60 -15.71 1.01
CA ASP A 146 7.64 -16.59 1.70
C ASP A 146 6.21 -16.12 1.49
N ALA A 147 6.00 -14.80 1.41
CA ALA A 147 4.72 -14.19 1.08
C ALA A 147 4.89 -12.99 0.14
N ILE A 148 3.88 -12.75 -0.66
CA ILE A 148 3.82 -11.67 -1.63
C ILE A 148 2.56 -10.86 -1.39
N LEU A 149 2.73 -9.55 -1.28
CA LEU A 149 1.66 -8.59 -1.09
C LEU A 149 1.68 -7.61 -2.27
N VAL A 150 0.62 -7.57 -3.06
CA VAL A 150 0.50 -6.64 -4.19
C VAL A 150 -0.61 -5.64 -3.92
N LEU A 151 -0.24 -4.37 -3.74
CA LEU A 151 -1.20 -3.29 -3.59
C LEU A 151 -1.52 -2.69 -4.96
N ARG A 152 -2.71 -2.95 -5.45
CA ARG A 152 -3.25 -2.35 -6.68
C ARG A 152 -4.12 -1.14 -6.34
N ARG A 153 -3.90 -0.04 -7.05
CA ARG A 153 -4.68 1.19 -6.90
C ARG A 153 -4.95 1.82 -8.25
N THR A 154 -6.19 2.06 -8.57
CA THR A 154 -6.56 2.85 -9.75
C THR A 154 -6.16 4.31 -9.56
N ARG A 155 -5.46 4.88 -10.53
CA ARG A 155 -4.99 6.28 -10.47
C ARG A 155 -6.18 7.24 -10.29
N GLY A 156 -6.08 8.13 -9.31
CA GLY A 156 -7.13 9.11 -8.99
C GLY A 156 -8.19 8.62 -8.01
N LYS A 157 -8.20 7.34 -7.63
CA LYS A 157 -9.09 6.81 -6.58
C LYS A 157 -8.37 6.74 -5.22
N ALA A 158 -9.13 6.88 -4.14
CA ALA A 158 -8.63 6.71 -2.78
C ALA A 158 -8.46 5.22 -2.42
N ASP A 159 -9.29 4.36 -3.00
CA ASP A 159 -9.38 2.96 -2.64
C ASP A 159 -8.49 2.06 -3.50
N GLY A 160 -8.18 0.88 -2.99
CA GLY A 160 -7.35 -0.11 -3.65
C GLY A 160 -7.67 -1.52 -3.19
N VAL A 161 -6.95 -2.49 -3.74
CA VAL A 161 -7.03 -3.90 -3.37
C VAL A 161 -5.62 -4.37 -2.99
N LEU A 162 -5.50 -5.03 -1.84
CA LEU A 162 -4.30 -5.73 -1.42
C LEU A 162 -4.49 -7.22 -1.69
N LEU A 163 -3.72 -7.73 -2.66
CA LEU A 163 -3.65 -9.14 -3.00
C LEU A 163 -2.53 -9.78 -2.18
N VAL A 164 -2.80 -10.90 -1.55
CA VAL A 164 -1.86 -11.62 -0.71
C VAL A 164 -1.80 -13.08 -1.14
N THR A 165 -0.59 -13.61 -1.27
CA THR A 165 -0.34 -15.04 -1.46
C THR A 165 0.98 -15.43 -0.84
N GLY A 166 1.19 -16.70 -0.55
CA GLY A 166 2.44 -17.19 0.05
C GLY A 166 2.44 -18.69 0.25
N ARG A 167 3.56 -19.19 0.78
CA ARG A 167 3.73 -20.64 1.04
C ARG A 167 2.85 -21.14 2.18
N ASP A 168 2.69 -20.28 3.20
CA ASP A 168 1.98 -20.60 4.43
C ASP A 168 0.80 -19.64 4.66
N VAL A 169 0.36 -18.95 3.58
CA VAL A 169 -0.73 -17.97 3.61
C VAL A 169 -1.68 -18.28 2.47
N ASP A 170 -2.95 -18.43 2.80
CA ASP A 170 -4.00 -18.61 1.80
C ASP A 170 -4.10 -17.37 0.90
N GLU A 171 -4.35 -17.62 -0.38
CA GLU A 171 -4.59 -16.55 -1.34
C GLU A 171 -5.82 -15.73 -0.91
N SER A 172 -5.64 -14.43 -0.79
CA SER A 172 -6.65 -13.54 -0.22
C SER A 172 -6.60 -12.17 -0.87
N GLU A 173 -7.77 -11.53 -0.97
CA GLU A 173 -7.95 -10.18 -1.47
C GLU A 173 -8.61 -9.31 -0.39
N TYR A 174 -7.99 -8.17 -0.10
CA TYR A 174 -8.50 -7.24 0.90
C TYR A 174 -8.80 -5.88 0.27
N ALA A 175 -10.01 -5.40 0.50
CA ALA A 175 -10.38 -4.03 0.15
C ALA A 175 -9.63 -3.04 1.05
N MET A 176 -9.06 -2.01 0.43
CA MET A 176 -8.21 -1.02 1.10
C MET A 176 -8.72 0.40 0.86
N ALA A 177 -8.70 1.24 1.88
CA ALA A 177 -8.94 2.67 1.73
C ALA A 177 -7.69 3.47 2.10
N PHE A 178 -7.36 4.48 1.28
CA PHE A 178 -6.26 5.39 1.52
C PHE A 178 -6.74 6.70 2.13
N ASN A 179 -6.23 7.03 3.31
CA ASN A 179 -6.40 8.34 3.90
C ASN A 179 -5.28 9.26 3.41
N ALA A 180 -5.61 10.20 2.52
CA ALA A 180 -4.64 11.12 1.93
C ALA A 180 -4.08 12.14 2.94
N GLU A 181 -4.84 12.54 3.95
CA GLU A 181 -4.41 13.47 4.99
C GLU A 181 -3.40 12.83 5.94
N ALA A 182 -3.68 11.60 6.38
CA ALA A 182 -2.79 10.84 7.25
C ALA A 182 -1.68 10.09 6.48
N GLY A 183 -1.79 9.96 5.15
CA GLY A 183 -0.86 9.17 4.34
C GLY A 183 -0.87 7.68 4.66
N THR A 184 -2.00 7.14 5.15
CA THR A 184 -2.11 5.77 5.65
C THR A 184 -3.14 4.95 4.89
N TRP A 185 -2.93 3.65 4.85
CA TRP A 185 -3.89 2.68 4.35
C TRP A 185 -4.61 1.97 5.51
N ARG A 186 -5.87 1.66 5.31
CA ARG A 186 -6.64 0.81 6.21
C ARG A 186 -7.36 -0.28 5.43
N MET A 187 -7.44 -1.45 6.02
CA MET A 187 -8.23 -2.57 5.50
C MET A 187 -9.71 -2.32 5.80
N LEU A 188 -10.58 -2.51 4.82
CA LEU A 188 -12.02 -2.39 4.97
C LEU A 188 -12.63 -3.71 5.47
N ASP A 189 -13.87 -3.66 5.98
CA ASP A 189 -14.62 -4.85 6.41
C ASP A 189 -15.28 -5.56 5.24
N GLN A 190 -15.49 -4.83 4.14
CA GLN A 190 -16.13 -5.36 2.94
C GLN A 190 -15.13 -6.17 2.11
N PRO A 191 -15.58 -7.27 1.49
CA PRO A 191 -14.79 -8.01 0.51
C PRO A 191 -14.37 -7.13 -0.68
N ALA A 192 -13.24 -7.44 -1.28
CA ALA A 192 -12.69 -6.65 -2.39
C ALA A 192 -13.59 -6.68 -3.64
N ASP A 193 -14.26 -7.79 -3.89
CA ASP A 193 -15.22 -7.97 -4.98
C ASP A 193 -16.50 -7.13 -4.77
N GLU A 194 -16.98 -6.99 -3.53
CA GLU A 194 -18.09 -6.08 -3.21
C GLU A 194 -17.71 -4.62 -3.47
N LEU A 195 -16.52 -4.20 -3.08
CA LEU A 195 -16.04 -2.84 -3.34
C LEU A 195 -15.93 -2.55 -4.84
N ALA A 196 -15.39 -3.50 -5.62
CA ALA A 196 -15.33 -3.40 -7.07
C ALA A 196 -16.74 -3.33 -7.70
N MET A 197 -17.70 -4.05 -7.14
CA MET A 197 -19.10 -3.97 -7.55
C MET A 197 -19.73 -2.62 -7.23
N ILE A 198 -19.48 -2.06 -6.04
CA ILE A 198 -19.96 -0.72 -5.64
C ILE A 198 -19.39 0.35 -6.58
N ASP A 199 -18.10 0.32 -6.85
CA ASP A 199 -17.44 1.23 -7.78
C ASP A 199 -18.04 1.15 -9.19
N THR A 200 -18.26 -0.07 -9.68
CA THR A 200 -18.90 -0.31 -10.99
C THR A 200 -20.32 0.26 -11.02
N ARG A 201 -21.12 0.03 -9.98
CA ARG A 201 -22.48 0.58 -9.86
C ARG A 201 -22.48 2.11 -9.84
N LEU A 202 -21.59 2.72 -9.04
CA LEU A 202 -21.47 4.18 -8.98
C LEU A 202 -21.05 4.79 -10.30
N ALA A 203 -20.10 4.18 -11.02
CA ALA A 203 -19.69 4.64 -12.35
C ALA A 203 -20.85 4.57 -13.38
N ILE A 204 -21.65 3.50 -13.35
CA ILE A 204 -22.83 3.35 -14.20
C ILE A 204 -23.89 4.40 -13.85
N ILE A 205 -24.19 4.61 -12.57
CA ILE A 205 -25.15 5.64 -12.12
C ILE A 205 -24.70 7.05 -12.54
N ALA A 206 -23.43 7.37 -12.29
CA ALA A 206 -22.88 8.68 -12.66
C ALA A 206 -22.97 8.92 -14.18
N HIS A 207 -22.68 7.90 -14.98
CA HIS A 207 -22.80 8.00 -16.42
C HIS A 207 -24.28 8.17 -16.88
N LEU A 208 -25.19 7.33 -16.38
CA LEU A 208 -26.60 7.37 -16.74
C LEU A 208 -27.34 8.62 -16.26
N ARG A 209 -26.87 9.30 -15.22
CA ARG A 209 -27.40 10.63 -14.81
C ARG A 209 -27.21 11.68 -15.88
N HIS A 210 -26.10 11.62 -16.63
CA HIS A 210 -25.79 12.55 -17.71
C HIS A 210 -26.25 12.05 -19.09
N HIS A 211 -26.41 10.75 -19.25
CA HIS A 211 -26.74 10.06 -20.50
C HIS A 211 -27.81 8.99 -20.27
N PRO A 212 -29.05 9.39 -19.95
CA PRO A 212 -30.13 8.45 -19.69
C PRO A 212 -30.51 7.64 -20.94
N GLY A 213 -31.05 6.45 -20.73
CA GLY A 213 -31.58 5.63 -21.83
C GLY A 213 -30.51 4.92 -22.65
N GLN A 214 -29.36 4.65 -22.07
CA GLN A 214 -28.31 3.88 -22.74
C GLN A 214 -28.35 2.39 -22.42
N GLY A 215 -27.98 1.58 -23.42
CA GLY A 215 -27.81 0.14 -23.26
C GLY A 215 -26.42 -0.25 -22.75
N PRO A 216 -26.22 -1.53 -22.32
CA PRO A 216 -24.98 -2.00 -21.71
C PRO A 216 -23.73 -1.76 -22.58
N LYS A 217 -23.86 -1.81 -23.90
CA LYS A 217 -22.73 -1.58 -24.82
C LYS A 217 -22.24 -0.13 -24.76
N GLN A 218 -23.16 0.83 -24.82
CA GLN A 218 -22.85 2.25 -24.77
C GLN A 218 -22.25 2.63 -23.40
N ILE A 219 -22.82 2.07 -22.32
CA ILE A 219 -22.32 2.27 -20.97
C ILE A 219 -20.90 1.70 -20.84
N SER A 220 -20.65 0.49 -21.36
CA SER A 220 -19.32 -0.13 -21.37
C SER A 220 -18.28 0.74 -22.09
N GLU A 221 -18.60 1.19 -23.30
CA GLU A 221 -17.70 2.04 -24.09
C GLU A 221 -17.38 3.37 -23.41
N ALA A 222 -18.36 3.97 -22.73
CA ALA A 222 -18.21 5.27 -22.07
C ALA A 222 -17.50 5.18 -20.71
N THR A 223 -17.72 4.10 -19.96
CA THR A 223 -17.15 3.93 -18.61
C THR A 223 -15.82 3.18 -18.60
N GLY A 224 -15.46 2.51 -19.71
CA GLY A 224 -14.28 1.62 -19.78
C GLY A 224 -14.44 0.29 -19.04
N ILE A 225 -15.63 -0.01 -18.49
CA ILE A 225 -15.94 -1.27 -17.82
C ILE A 225 -16.22 -2.33 -18.92
N SER A 226 -15.74 -3.55 -18.75
CA SER A 226 -15.95 -4.61 -19.73
C SER A 226 -17.46 -4.84 -20.00
N TYR A 227 -17.82 -5.18 -21.24
CA TYR A 227 -19.22 -5.36 -21.65
C TYR A 227 -19.94 -6.40 -20.80
N ASP A 228 -19.31 -7.55 -20.54
CA ASP A 228 -19.90 -8.63 -19.77
C ASP A 228 -20.18 -8.23 -18.32
N LEU A 229 -19.26 -7.51 -17.69
CA LEU A 229 -19.45 -6.98 -16.34
C LEU A 229 -20.53 -5.91 -16.31
N THR A 230 -20.52 -4.98 -17.27
CA THR A 230 -21.55 -3.95 -17.42
C THR A 230 -22.93 -4.57 -17.57
N LYS A 231 -23.09 -5.54 -18.48
CA LYS A 231 -24.35 -6.23 -18.75
C LYS A 231 -24.90 -6.95 -17.51
N LYS A 232 -24.03 -7.67 -16.78
CA LYS A 232 -24.42 -8.34 -15.52
C LYS A 232 -24.81 -7.34 -14.43
N THR A 233 -24.06 -6.24 -14.32
CA THR A 233 -24.27 -5.24 -13.29
C THR A 233 -25.55 -4.44 -13.50
N VAL A 234 -25.82 -3.94 -14.73
CA VAL A 234 -27.05 -3.18 -14.99
C VAL A 234 -28.29 -4.03 -14.82
N LYS A 235 -28.24 -5.34 -15.17
CA LYS A 235 -29.33 -6.26 -14.92
C LYS A 235 -29.61 -6.39 -13.41
N ARG A 236 -28.57 -6.66 -12.59
CA ARG A 236 -28.71 -6.73 -11.13
C ARG A 236 -29.22 -5.42 -10.53
N MET A 237 -28.69 -4.28 -11.01
CA MET A 237 -29.18 -2.96 -10.55
C MET A 237 -30.65 -2.72 -10.91
N GLY A 238 -31.12 -3.27 -12.03
CA GLY A 238 -32.55 -3.29 -12.39
C GLY A 238 -33.35 -4.15 -11.43
N ASP A 239 -32.90 -5.37 -11.15
CA ASP A 239 -33.52 -6.30 -10.19
C ASP A 239 -33.56 -5.71 -8.76
N ASP A 240 -32.51 -4.95 -8.37
CA ASP A 240 -32.37 -4.25 -7.08
C ASP A 240 -33.14 -2.89 -7.05
N ASN A 241 -33.89 -2.53 -8.09
CA ASN A 241 -34.57 -1.23 -8.25
C ASN A 241 -33.65 0.02 -8.20
N GLN A 242 -32.36 -0.15 -8.44
CA GLN A 242 -31.38 0.96 -8.53
C GLN A 242 -31.39 1.62 -9.91
N LEU A 243 -31.84 0.90 -10.94
CA LEU A 243 -32.07 1.39 -12.28
C LEU A 243 -33.46 1.00 -12.78
N HIS A 244 -34.06 1.84 -13.60
CA HIS A 244 -35.27 1.53 -14.34
C HIS A 244 -34.91 1.06 -15.74
N SER A 245 -35.55 0.00 -16.24
CA SER A 245 -35.40 -0.50 -17.63
C SER A 245 -36.69 -0.29 -18.40
N ASP A 246 -36.57 0.14 -19.66
CA ASP A 246 -37.71 0.28 -20.60
C ASP A 246 -38.18 -1.07 -21.21
N GLY A 247 -37.56 -2.18 -20.80
CA GLY A 247 -37.82 -3.51 -21.36
C GLY A 247 -37.20 -3.75 -22.72
N LYS A 248 -36.58 -2.72 -23.34
CA LYS A 248 -35.88 -2.83 -24.66
C LYS A 248 -34.34 -2.81 -24.44
N GLY A 249 -33.89 -2.88 -23.20
CA GLY A 249 -32.49 -2.94 -22.85
C GLY A 249 -31.84 -1.57 -22.63
N HIS A 250 -32.62 -0.52 -22.47
CA HIS A 250 -32.14 0.79 -22.04
C HIS A 250 -32.38 1.01 -20.55
N TYR A 251 -31.47 1.70 -19.90
CA TYR A 251 -31.46 1.90 -18.46
C TYR A 251 -31.48 3.38 -18.09
N TYR A 252 -32.16 3.68 -17.00
CA TYR A 252 -32.35 5.02 -16.46
C TYR A 252 -32.14 5.02 -14.96
N VAL A 253 -31.56 6.07 -14.42
CA VAL A 253 -31.49 6.28 -12.97
C VAL A 253 -32.89 6.74 -12.52
N PRO A 254 -33.53 6.12 -11.52
CA PRO A 254 -34.79 6.62 -10.96
C PRO A 254 -34.62 8.05 -10.46
N GLU A 255 -35.60 8.91 -10.72
CA GLU A 255 -35.66 10.24 -10.10
C GLU A 255 -35.85 10.05 -8.59
N GLU A 256 -34.89 10.50 -7.77
CA GLU A 256 -35.09 10.52 -6.32
C GLU A 256 -36.30 11.41 -6.01
N PRO A 257 -37.23 10.96 -5.14
CA PRO A 257 -38.23 11.87 -4.61
C PRO A 257 -37.49 13.00 -3.88
N VAL A 258 -37.66 14.21 -4.36
CA VAL A 258 -37.07 15.42 -3.77
C VAL A 258 -37.66 15.58 -2.38
N SER A 259 -37.02 15.02 -1.36
CA SER A 259 -37.32 15.37 0.02
C SER A 259 -36.84 16.80 0.25
N PRO A 260 -37.68 17.70 0.71
CA PRO A 260 -37.26 19.07 0.98
C PRO A 260 -36.20 19.04 2.09
N LEU A 261 -35.00 19.51 1.73
CA LEU A 261 -33.91 19.70 2.68
C LEU A 261 -34.37 20.65 3.78
N SER A 262 -34.47 20.15 5.02
CA SER A 262 -34.54 21.02 6.19
C SER A 262 -33.27 21.87 6.25
N PRO A 263 -33.34 23.18 6.49
CA PRO A 263 -32.17 24.02 6.52
C PRO A 263 -31.26 23.64 7.68
N LEU A 264 -30.01 23.30 7.36
CA LEU A 264 -28.94 23.10 8.34
C LEU A 264 -28.67 24.42 9.06
N SER A 265 -28.83 24.42 10.37
CA SER A 265 -28.40 25.52 11.24
C SER A 265 -26.87 25.68 11.14
N PRO A 266 -26.36 26.92 11.05
CA PRO A 266 -24.91 27.13 10.95
C PRO A 266 -24.19 26.74 12.24
N PRO A 267 -22.97 26.17 12.16
CA PRO A 267 -22.17 25.88 13.34
C PRO A 267 -21.70 27.15 14.02
N GLN A 268 -21.88 27.22 15.34
CA GLN A 268 -21.36 28.33 16.15
C GLN A 268 -19.83 28.20 16.27
N LEU A 269 -19.13 29.23 15.79
CA LEU A 269 -17.70 29.43 16.03
C LEU A 269 -17.46 29.78 17.52
N THR A 270 -16.80 28.92 18.25
CA THR A 270 -16.12 29.29 19.50
C THR A 270 -14.65 29.54 19.19
N THR A 271 -14.29 30.82 19.25
CA THR A 271 -12.89 31.27 19.24
C THR A 271 -12.26 30.98 20.60
N ALA A 272 -11.16 30.22 20.62
CA ALA A 272 -10.17 30.26 21.68
C ALA A 272 -8.78 30.37 21.04
N LEU A 273 -8.20 31.55 21.22
CA LEU A 273 -6.76 31.85 21.01
C LEU A 273 -6.01 31.41 22.25
N ASP A 274 -4.84 30.78 22.04
CA ASP A 274 -3.56 30.89 22.79
C ASP A 274 -2.72 29.68 22.41
N GLY A 275 -1.56 29.82 21.86
CA GLY A 275 -0.34 30.33 22.39
C GLY A 275 0.69 29.20 22.47
N ASP A 276 1.83 29.33 21.79
CA ASP A 276 3.09 28.59 21.93
C ASP A 276 3.20 27.13 21.44
N SER A 277 3.81 27.02 20.26
CA SER A 277 4.37 25.75 19.75
C SER A 277 5.87 25.68 20.04
N PRO A 278 6.37 24.68 20.77
CA PRO A 278 7.81 24.44 20.87
C PRO A 278 8.34 23.77 19.60
N HIS A 279 9.41 24.32 19.04
CA HIS A 279 10.20 23.74 17.95
C HIS A 279 10.75 22.36 18.34
N LEU A 280 10.21 21.30 17.76
CA LEU A 280 10.72 19.92 17.87
C LEU A 280 11.80 19.69 16.82
N ALA A 281 13.05 19.72 17.24
CA ALA A 281 14.18 19.21 16.47
C ALA A 281 14.21 17.67 16.58
N LEU A 282 13.88 16.97 15.50
CA LEU A 282 14.12 15.54 15.37
C LEU A 282 15.60 15.31 15.07
N SER A 283 16.31 14.69 16.01
CA SER A 283 17.68 14.21 15.79
C SER A 283 17.65 13.01 14.85
N LEU A 284 18.01 13.24 13.59
CA LEU A 284 18.39 12.16 12.69
C LEU A 284 19.82 11.75 13.10
N ASN A 285 19.96 10.63 13.76
CA ASN A 285 21.28 10.06 14.04
C ASN A 285 21.82 9.49 12.71
N PRO A 286 22.86 10.10 12.11
CA PRO A 286 23.59 9.40 11.07
C PRO A 286 24.34 8.24 11.75
N LEU A 287 24.28 7.05 11.17
CA LEU A 287 25.14 5.90 11.49
C LEU A 287 26.61 6.23 11.10
N ASN A 288 27.13 7.33 11.59
CA ASN A 288 28.52 7.71 11.47
C ASN A 288 29.10 7.80 12.88
N THR A 289 29.49 6.69 13.41
CA THR A 289 30.66 6.54 14.31
C THR A 289 30.81 5.07 14.70
N LEU A 290 31.26 4.27 13.75
CA LEU A 290 32.15 3.16 14.07
C LEU A 290 33.43 3.45 13.29
N GLU A 291 34.14 4.50 13.70
CA GLU A 291 35.56 4.64 13.38
C GLU A 291 36.33 3.63 14.22
N GLY A 292 37.19 2.92 13.52
CA GLY A 292 38.00 1.84 14.00
C GLY A 292 38.93 2.20 15.15
N THR A 293 39.08 1.23 16.03
CA THR A 293 40.33 1.06 16.78
C THR A 293 41.20 0.10 15.98
N PRO A 294 42.47 0.45 15.67
CA PRO A 294 43.35 -0.44 14.95
C PRO A 294 43.97 -1.45 15.92
N LEU A 295 43.94 -2.71 15.53
CA LEU A 295 45.01 -3.68 15.79
C LEU A 295 45.01 -4.64 14.62
#